data_a1c8ac2e30df76f5fd667b8ae2be47b1
#
_entry.id   a1c8ac2e30df76f5fd667b8ae2be47b1
#
_cell.length_a   1.000
_cell.length_b   1.000
_cell.length_c   1.000
_cell.angle_alpha   90.00
_cell.angle_beta   90.00
_cell.angle_gamma   90.00
#
_symmetry.space_group_name_H-M   'P 1'
#
loop_
_entity.id
_entity.type
_entity.pdbx_description
1 polymer ?
#
loop_
_entity_poly.entity_id
_entity_poly.type
_entity_poly.pdbx_seq_one_letter_code
_entity_poly.pdbx_strand_id
1 'polypeptide(L)'
;MRILLLLLFTSSVFAQFPNLVEVDEYTAENPKRMVELLNTWSDFENEETGATTFVLEVMDGNKVYYCRSFENMEALVASRRSRWGKEGSQAKIMKKFQASINKDISEQEPSENGWYSTAPKKIQSHLFWYVKNMSYIPEGTDLAAAIPNLLFRRHIMIDVNEGPGVREKFKKQISLGIENDKKLKNDYIRVMYMPFYGGVANADYMMIVLGKSRADYYTSLQERSDKRKADEEWNSIQVSNVASWILEEDIMIHY
;
A
#
# COMPACT_ATOMS: atom_id res chain seq x y z
N MET A 1 20.88 17.55 21.88
CA MET A 1 19.58 17.34 22.54
C MET A 1 18.38 17.58 21.61
N ARG A 2 18.56 17.46 20.27
CA ARG A 2 17.48 17.63 19.25
C ARG A 2 17.06 16.32 18.55
N ILE A 3 17.79 15.23 18.76
CA ILE A 3 17.55 13.94 18.09
C ILE A 3 16.52 13.07 18.85
N LEU A 4 16.28 13.32 20.13
CA LEU A 4 15.37 12.52 20.95
C LEU A 4 13.88 12.88 20.73
N LEU A 5 13.57 14.04 20.16
CA LEU A 5 12.17 14.45 19.92
C LEU A 5 11.59 13.91 18.60
N LEU A 6 12.44 13.55 17.64
CA LEU A 6 11.96 12.98 16.36
C LEU A 6 11.52 11.51 16.49
N LEU A 7 12.06 10.78 17.46
CA LEU A 7 11.69 9.36 17.68
C LEU A 7 10.35 9.17 18.39
N LEU A 8 9.81 10.19 19.05
CA LEU A 8 8.54 10.10 19.78
C LEU A 8 7.31 10.37 18.89
N PHE A 9 7.48 10.99 17.72
CA PHE A 9 6.37 11.24 16.80
C PHE A 9 6.14 10.13 15.76
N THR A 10 7.11 9.27 15.52
CA THR A 10 6.98 8.17 14.53
C THR A 10 6.27 6.94 15.08
N SER A 11 6.19 6.78 16.40
CA SER A 11 5.61 5.59 17.02
C SER A 11 4.07 5.56 17.07
N SER A 12 3.40 6.69 16.86
CA SER A 12 1.93 6.72 16.90
C SER A 12 1.25 6.52 15.53
N VAL A 13 2.02 6.59 14.44
CA VAL A 13 1.47 6.59 13.07
C VAL A 13 1.04 5.19 12.61
N PHE A 14 1.59 4.12 13.17
CA PHE A 14 1.31 2.75 12.74
C PHE A 14 0.54 1.90 13.76
N ALA A 15 -0.14 2.52 14.72
CA ALA A 15 -0.96 1.79 15.70
C ALA A 15 -2.13 1.02 15.06
N GLN A 16 -2.47 1.34 13.81
CA GLN A 16 -3.49 0.64 13.01
C GLN A 16 -3.26 0.87 11.51
N PHE A 17 -3.82 0.01 10.68
CA PHE A 17 -3.84 0.26 9.23
C PHE A 17 -4.69 1.50 8.91
N PRO A 18 -4.24 2.34 7.96
CA PRO A 18 -4.97 3.56 7.59
C PRO A 18 -6.34 3.20 7.01
N ASN A 19 -7.38 3.94 7.44
CA ASN A 19 -8.74 3.72 6.96
C ASN A 19 -8.89 4.04 5.47
N LEU A 20 -8.12 5.02 4.98
CA LEU A 20 -8.11 5.43 3.57
C LEU A 20 -6.66 5.51 3.08
N VAL A 21 -6.44 5.01 1.86
CA VAL A 21 -5.17 5.14 1.17
C VAL A 21 -5.42 5.68 -0.23
N GLU A 22 -4.90 6.88 -0.51
CA GLU A 22 -4.81 7.42 -1.87
C GLU A 22 -3.53 6.91 -2.51
N VAL A 23 -3.65 6.35 -3.71
CA VAL A 23 -2.55 5.74 -4.44
C VAL A 23 -2.44 6.40 -5.80
N ASP A 24 -1.31 7.02 -6.07
CA ASP A 24 -0.94 7.51 -7.40
C ASP A 24 -0.06 6.46 -8.08
N GLU A 25 -0.52 5.93 -9.21
CA GLU A 25 0.20 4.93 -10.00
C GLU A 25 1.04 5.60 -11.08
N TYR A 26 2.32 5.22 -11.16
CA TYR A 26 3.28 5.71 -12.13
C TYR A 26 3.93 4.54 -12.89
N THR A 27 4.26 4.77 -14.17
CA THR A 27 5.26 3.96 -14.88
C THR A 27 6.53 4.74 -15.05
N ALA A 28 7.67 4.09 -14.87
CA ALA A 28 8.98 4.70 -15.03
C ALA A 28 9.92 3.76 -15.81
N GLU A 29 10.73 4.32 -16.70
CA GLU A 29 11.80 3.56 -17.39
C GLU A 29 12.85 3.08 -16.38
N ASN A 30 13.09 3.87 -15.34
CA ASN A 30 13.97 3.52 -14.23
C ASN A 30 13.18 3.58 -12.89
N PRO A 31 12.54 2.47 -12.47
CA PRO A 31 11.76 2.43 -11.24
C PRO A 31 12.56 2.80 -9.98
N LYS A 32 13.83 2.41 -9.88
CA LYS A 32 14.69 2.74 -8.74
C LYS A 32 14.90 4.25 -8.60
N ARG A 33 15.21 4.92 -9.72
CA ARG A 33 15.35 6.39 -9.72
C ARG A 33 14.03 7.06 -9.37
N MET A 34 12.91 6.49 -9.84
CA MET A 34 11.58 6.98 -9.48
C MET A 34 11.30 6.86 -7.99
N VAL A 35 11.65 5.74 -7.38
CA VAL A 35 11.53 5.53 -5.92
C VAL A 35 12.33 6.59 -5.16
N GLU A 36 13.59 6.86 -5.54
CA GLU A 36 14.41 7.90 -4.91
C GLU A 36 13.75 9.29 -4.98
N LEU A 37 13.23 9.65 -6.16
CA LEU A 37 12.55 10.93 -6.36
C LEU A 37 11.26 11.04 -5.54
N LEU A 38 10.47 9.98 -5.51
CA LEU A 38 9.23 9.95 -4.73
C LEU A 38 9.48 9.91 -3.22
N ASN A 39 10.55 9.27 -2.76
CA ASN A 39 10.95 9.34 -1.36
C ASN A 39 11.36 10.77 -0.98
N THR A 40 12.16 11.43 -1.80
CA THR A 40 12.52 12.85 -1.60
C THR A 40 11.26 13.74 -1.58
N TRP A 41 10.30 13.48 -2.46
CA TRP A 41 9.01 14.17 -2.45
C TRP A 41 8.23 13.88 -1.17
N SER A 42 8.20 12.61 -0.74
CA SER A 42 7.56 12.14 0.49
C SER A 42 8.06 12.88 1.72
N ASP A 43 9.38 13.02 1.85
CA ASP A 43 10.00 13.74 2.96
C ASP A 43 9.51 15.19 3.06
N PHE A 44 9.46 15.89 1.93
CA PHE A 44 8.96 17.28 1.89
C PHE A 44 7.45 17.35 2.11
N GLU A 45 6.68 16.38 1.60
CA GLU A 45 5.24 16.35 1.84
C GLU A 45 4.93 16.07 3.32
N ASN A 46 5.64 15.14 3.94
CA ASN A 46 5.50 14.82 5.36
C ASN A 46 5.88 16.02 6.24
N GLU A 47 6.99 16.70 5.92
CA GLU A 47 7.44 17.90 6.63
C GLU A 47 6.41 19.05 6.53
N GLU A 48 5.87 19.30 5.34
CA GLU A 48 4.99 20.45 5.09
C GLU A 48 3.55 20.21 5.54
N THR A 49 3.07 18.96 5.51
CA THR A 49 1.65 18.65 5.73
C THR A 49 1.39 17.76 6.94
N GLY A 50 2.40 17.12 7.49
CA GLY A 50 2.25 16.07 8.50
C GLY A 50 1.58 14.80 7.98
N ALA A 51 1.46 14.64 6.66
CA ALA A 51 0.87 13.45 6.05
C ALA A 51 1.75 12.22 6.29
N THR A 52 1.14 11.04 6.32
CA THR A 52 1.88 9.78 6.26
C THR A 52 1.89 9.30 4.82
N THR A 53 3.07 9.31 4.23
CA THR A 53 3.29 8.88 2.84
C THR A 53 4.31 7.76 2.78
N PHE A 54 4.24 6.94 1.73
CA PHE A 54 5.20 5.87 1.46
C PHE A 54 5.20 5.52 -0.03
N VAL A 55 6.28 4.91 -0.48
CA VAL A 55 6.48 4.50 -1.87
C VAL A 55 6.46 2.99 -1.97
N LEU A 56 5.79 2.46 -2.99
CA LEU A 56 5.73 1.04 -3.30
C LEU A 56 6.35 0.80 -4.68
N GLU A 57 7.28 -0.14 -4.78
CA GLU A 57 7.92 -0.56 -6.03
C GLU A 57 7.46 -1.96 -6.40
N VAL A 58 6.94 -2.12 -7.62
CA VAL A 58 6.62 -3.44 -8.17
C VAL A 58 7.92 -4.13 -8.55
N MET A 59 8.24 -5.27 -7.91
CA MET A 59 9.56 -5.90 -7.99
C MET A 59 9.91 -6.44 -9.39
N ASP A 60 8.91 -6.92 -10.13
CA ASP A 60 9.09 -7.53 -11.45
C ASP A 60 8.44 -6.68 -12.56
N GLY A 61 8.48 -5.34 -12.40
CA GLY A 61 7.82 -4.43 -13.32
C GLY A 61 8.43 -3.03 -13.36
N ASN A 62 7.74 -2.14 -14.05
CA ASN A 62 8.14 -0.73 -14.19
C ASN A 62 7.16 0.23 -13.49
N LYS A 63 6.32 -0.30 -12.60
CA LYS A 63 5.36 0.49 -11.85
C LYS A 63 5.91 0.89 -10.49
N VAL A 64 5.57 2.09 -10.10
CA VAL A 64 5.80 2.64 -8.76
C VAL A 64 4.51 3.30 -8.28
N TYR A 65 4.15 3.08 -7.04
CA TYR A 65 2.98 3.67 -6.42
C TYR A 65 3.42 4.67 -5.35
N TYR A 66 2.85 5.85 -5.39
CA TYR A 66 2.97 6.84 -4.33
C TYR A 66 1.70 6.85 -3.50
N CYS A 67 1.83 6.53 -2.23
CA CYS A 67 0.71 6.31 -1.33
C CYS A 67 0.62 7.42 -0.27
N ARG A 68 -0.60 7.88 0.01
CA ARG A 68 -0.94 8.79 1.11
C ARG A 68 -1.99 8.17 1.98
N SER A 69 -1.74 8.14 3.28
CA SER A 69 -2.66 7.57 4.27
C SER A 69 -3.50 8.64 4.93
N PHE A 70 -4.76 8.33 5.15
CA PHE A 70 -5.69 9.22 5.84
C PHE A 70 -6.51 8.44 6.88
N GLU A 71 -6.76 9.07 8.01
CA GLU A 71 -7.58 8.51 9.06
C GLU A 71 -9.05 8.38 8.65
N ASN A 72 -9.56 9.39 7.92
CA ASN A 72 -10.95 9.46 7.49
C ASN A 72 -11.12 10.36 6.25
N MET A 73 -12.34 10.41 5.72
CA MET A 73 -12.68 11.22 4.54
C MET A 73 -12.50 12.71 4.77
N GLU A 74 -12.71 13.19 5.99
CA GLU A 74 -12.54 14.61 6.33
C GLU A 74 -11.08 15.03 6.23
N ALA A 75 -10.16 14.19 6.74
CA ALA A 75 -8.72 14.39 6.62
C ALA A 75 -8.26 14.40 5.16
N LEU A 76 -8.78 13.49 4.32
CA LEU A 76 -8.53 13.47 2.89
C LEU A 76 -8.99 14.77 2.22
N VAL A 77 -10.23 15.20 2.48
CA VAL A 77 -10.80 16.44 1.88
C VAL A 77 -10.02 17.66 2.34
N ALA A 78 -9.67 17.76 3.62
CA ALA A 78 -8.85 18.84 4.16
C ALA A 78 -7.48 18.89 3.50
N SER A 79 -6.80 17.76 3.37
CA SER A 79 -5.52 17.64 2.66
C SER A 79 -5.61 18.10 1.21
N ARG A 80 -6.65 17.66 0.49
CA ARG A 80 -6.84 18.06 -0.92
C ARG A 80 -7.11 19.56 -1.06
N ARG A 81 -7.88 20.17 -0.15
CA ARG A 81 -8.15 21.63 -0.15
C ARG A 81 -6.91 22.45 0.14
N SER A 82 -6.08 22.03 1.10
CA SER A 82 -4.84 22.74 1.47
C SER A 82 -3.73 22.61 0.42
N ARG A 83 -3.81 21.62 -0.47
CA ARG A 83 -2.78 21.28 -1.44
C ARG A 83 -2.67 22.31 -2.56
N TRP A 84 -3.79 22.85 -3.02
CA TRP A 84 -3.88 23.67 -4.23
C TRP A 84 -3.87 25.18 -3.96
N GLY A 85 -3.42 25.96 -4.94
CA GLY A 85 -3.30 27.42 -4.89
C GLY A 85 -1.86 27.89 -4.73
N LYS A 86 -1.63 29.21 -4.87
CA LYS A 86 -0.26 29.79 -4.78
C LYS A 86 0.39 29.59 -3.42
N GLU A 87 -0.40 29.60 -2.36
CA GLU A 87 0.03 29.35 -0.98
C GLU A 87 -0.20 27.90 -0.53
N GLY A 88 -0.63 27.04 -1.45
CA GLY A 88 -0.90 25.64 -1.15
C GLY A 88 0.37 24.85 -0.87
N SER A 89 0.24 23.77 -0.07
CA SER A 89 1.37 22.90 0.28
C SER A 89 2.08 22.34 -0.95
N GLN A 90 1.34 22.01 -2.02
CA GLN A 90 1.90 21.53 -3.28
C GLN A 90 2.95 22.49 -3.88
N ALA A 91 2.68 23.81 -3.88
CA ALA A 91 3.61 24.79 -4.42
C ALA A 91 4.89 24.88 -3.58
N LYS A 92 4.77 24.80 -2.26
CA LYS A 92 5.91 24.82 -1.33
C LYS A 92 6.75 23.55 -1.45
N ILE A 93 6.11 22.37 -1.50
CA ILE A 93 6.78 21.09 -1.70
C ILE A 93 7.54 21.10 -3.03
N MET A 94 6.90 21.53 -4.13
CA MET A 94 7.51 21.60 -5.45
C MET A 94 8.77 22.48 -5.44
N LYS A 95 8.71 23.62 -4.76
CA LYS A 95 9.88 24.52 -4.65
C LYS A 95 11.05 23.86 -3.91
N LYS A 96 10.79 23.19 -2.78
CA LYS A 96 11.80 22.45 -2.02
C LYS A 96 12.38 21.29 -2.84
N PHE A 97 11.52 20.54 -3.50
CA PHE A 97 11.87 19.41 -4.33
C PHE A 97 12.74 19.82 -5.52
N GLN A 98 12.35 20.84 -6.28
CA GLN A 98 13.16 21.37 -7.39
C GLN A 98 14.53 21.86 -6.93
N ALA A 99 14.60 22.54 -5.78
CA ALA A 99 15.86 22.99 -5.23
C ALA A 99 16.77 21.82 -4.80
N SER A 100 16.21 20.71 -4.34
CA SER A 100 16.92 19.49 -4.00
C SER A 100 17.48 18.79 -5.25
N ILE A 101 16.65 18.60 -6.26
CA ILE A 101 17.03 17.90 -7.51
C ILE A 101 18.07 18.72 -8.30
N ASN A 102 17.93 20.04 -8.37
CA ASN A 102 18.86 20.88 -9.14
C ASN A 102 20.29 20.87 -8.58
N LYS A 103 20.49 20.48 -7.32
CA LYS A 103 21.83 20.25 -6.80
C LYS A 103 22.50 19.01 -7.40
N ASP A 104 21.70 17.98 -7.68
CA ASP A 104 22.19 16.72 -8.26
C ASP A 104 22.27 16.77 -9.80
N ILE A 105 21.42 17.58 -10.44
CA ILE A 105 21.32 17.70 -11.91
C ILE A 105 22.33 18.71 -12.47
N SER A 106 22.83 19.65 -11.67
CA SER A 106 23.80 20.63 -12.14
C SER A 106 25.12 20.03 -12.62
N GLU A 107 25.37 18.75 -12.34
CA GLU A 107 26.53 17.98 -12.81
C GLU A 107 26.22 17.09 -14.04
N GLN A 108 24.96 16.92 -14.41
CA GLN A 108 24.53 16.10 -15.55
C GLN A 108 23.57 16.89 -16.42
N GLU A 109 24.04 17.38 -17.54
CA GLU A 109 23.34 18.12 -18.61
C GLU A 109 21.93 18.66 -18.29
N PRO A 110 21.70 19.97 -18.38
CA PRO A 110 20.40 20.58 -18.20
C PRO A 110 19.49 20.19 -19.37
N SER A 111 18.72 19.13 -19.23
CA SER A 111 17.54 18.99 -20.07
C SER A 111 16.56 20.08 -19.64
N GLU A 112 16.05 20.88 -20.58
CA GLU A 112 15.05 21.95 -20.34
C GLU A 112 13.81 21.48 -19.55
N ASN A 113 13.75 20.19 -19.21
CA ASN A 113 12.64 19.51 -18.59
C ASN A 113 13.04 18.60 -17.40
N GLY A 114 14.11 18.82 -16.69
CA GLY A 114 14.60 18.09 -15.51
C GLY A 114 13.67 16.98 -14.97
N TRP A 115 12.73 17.34 -14.13
CA TRP A 115 11.68 16.48 -13.64
C TRP A 115 10.78 15.91 -14.74
N TYR A 116 10.49 16.68 -15.81
CA TYR A 116 9.52 16.29 -16.84
C TYR A 116 10.07 15.44 -17.99
N SER A 117 11.38 15.37 -18.24
CA SER A 117 11.94 14.49 -19.29
C SER A 117 12.18 13.06 -18.81
N THR A 118 12.35 12.87 -17.50
CA THR A 118 12.27 11.56 -16.84
C THR A 118 10.99 11.42 -16.03
N ALA A 119 10.04 12.36 -16.21
CA ALA A 119 8.83 12.44 -15.43
C ALA A 119 8.06 11.13 -15.61
N PRO A 120 7.74 10.50 -14.52
CA PRO A 120 6.91 9.33 -14.55
C PRO A 120 5.58 9.71 -15.17
N LYS A 121 5.15 8.90 -16.10
CA LYS A 121 3.79 9.04 -16.58
C LYS A 121 2.87 8.56 -15.46
N LYS A 122 2.26 9.50 -14.77
CA LYS A 122 1.14 9.17 -13.88
C LYS A 122 0.04 8.54 -14.73
N ILE A 123 -0.29 7.29 -14.44
CA ILE A 123 -1.33 6.56 -15.16
C ILE A 123 -2.67 6.97 -14.60
N GLN A 124 -2.84 6.81 -13.28
CA GLN A 124 -4.13 7.06 -12.61
C GLN A 124 -3.94 7.24 -11.10
N SER A 125 -5.01 7.67 -10.45
CA SER A 125 -5.11 7.73 -9.00
C SER A 125 -6.25 6.84 -8.53
N HIS A 126 -6.02 6.18 -7.41
CA HIS A 126 -6.98 5.30 -6.77
C HIS A 126 -7.21 5.76 -5.34
N LEU A 127 -8.37 5.48 -4.80
CA LEU A 127 -8.66 5.61 -3.38
C LEU A 127 -9.19 4.29 -2.87
N PHE A 128 -8.55 3.77 -1.83
CA PHE A 128 -8.91 2.51 -1.21
C PHE A 128 -9.39 2.72 0.22
N TRP A 129 -10.43 1.96 0.58
CA TRP A 129 -10.98 1.92 1.92
C TRP A 129 -10.62 0.61 2.62
N TYR A 130 -10.08 0.70 3.84
CA TYR A 130 -9.75 -0.46 4.65
C TYR A 130 -10.98 -1.21 5.11
N VAL A 131 -11.03 -2.52 4.89
CA VAL A 131 -12.14 -3.41 5.27
C VAL A 131 -11.72 -4.28 6.46
N LYS A 132 -11.83 -3.71 7.65
CA LYS A 132 -11.33 -4.31 8.90
C LYS A 132 -11.86 -5.73 9.15
N ASN A 133 -13.16 -5.96 8.94
CA ASN A 133 -13.80 -7.26 9.18
C ASN A 133 -13.47 -8.35 8.14
N MET A 134 -12.74 -7.98 7.07
CA MET A 134 -12.22 -8.91 6.07
C MET A 134 -10.69 -9.04 6.16
N SER A 135 -10.08 -8.46 7.18
CA SER A 135 -8.64 -8.46 7.43
C SER A 135 -8.29 -9.39 8.57
N TYR A 136 -7.10 -10.00 8.51
CA TYR A 136 -6.55 -10.85 9.55
C TYR A 136 -5.27 -10.25 10.10
N ILE A 137 -5.27 -10.00 11.39
CA ILE A 137 -4.10 -9.57 12.17
C ILE A 137 -4.02 -10.53 13.34
N PRO A 138 -2.89 -11.24 13.56
CA PRO A 138 -2.74 -12.12 14.70
C PRO A 138 -3.00 -11.40 16.02
N GLU A 139 -3.65 -12.07 16.96
CA GLU A 139 -3.95 -11.51 18.27
C GLU A 139 -2.66 -11.15 19.01
N GLY A 140 -2.64 -9.99 19.64
CA GLY A 140 -1.48 -9.49 20.37
C GLY A 140 -0.38 -8.86 19.50
N THR A 141 -0.59 -8.74 18.17
CA THR A 141 0.38 -8.09 17.29
C THR A 141 0.49 -6.60 17.60
N ASP A 142 1.68 -6.14 17.97
CA ASP A 142 2.02 -4.72 17.99
C ASP A 142 2.33 -4.26 16.56
N LEU A 143 1.34 -3.64 15.91
CA LEU A 143 1.48 -3.16 14.53
C LEU A 143 2.54 -2.07 14.40
N ALA A 144 2.70 -1.20 15.40
CA ALA A 144 3.68 -0.13 15.36
C ALA A 144 5.11 -0.69 15.30
N ALA A 145 5.36 -1.78 16.03
CA ALA A 145 6.65 -2.46 16.00
C ALA A 145 6.81 -3.38 14.77
N ALA A 146 5.72 -3.99 14.29
CA ALA A 146 5.77 -4.98 13.22
C ALA A 146 5.90 -4.35 11.81
N ILE A 147 5.07 -3.35 11.49
CA ILE A 147 4.95 -2.77 10.15
C ILE A 147 6.29 -2.28 9.58
N PRO A 148 7.16 -1.56 10.32
CA PRO A 148 8.44 -1.11 9.78
C PRO A 148 9.38 -2.23 9.33
N ASN A 149 9.15 -3.45 9.80
CA ASN A 149 9.95 -4.64 9.44
C ASN A 149 9.31 -5.48 8.31
N LEU A 150 8.10 -5.13 7.87
CA LEU A 150 7.35 -5.84 6.83
C LEU A 150 7.49 -5.10 5.50
N LEU A 151 8.69 -5.20 4.91
CA LEU A 151 9.08 -4.45 3.71
C LEU A 151 8.58 -5.08 2.40
N PHE A 152 8.06 -6.30 2.46
CA PHE A 152 7.47 -6.99 1.32
C PHE A 152 5.96 -7.05 1.44
N ARG A 153 5.26 -6.87 0.30
CA ARG A 153 3.81 -6.99 0.18
C ARG A 153 3.46 -7.80 -1.05
N ARG A 154 2.54 -8.75 -0.90
CA ARG A 154 1.86 -9.37 -2.02
C ARG A 154 0.49 -8.68 -2.18
N HIS A 155 0.30 -7.96 -3.26
CA HIS A 155 -0.98 -7.39 -3.64
C HIS A 155 -1.72 -8.36 -4.55
N ILE A 156 -2.97 -8.64 -4.24
CA ILE A 156 -3.85 -9.52 -5.01
C ILE A 156 -5.13 -8.77 -5.27
N MET A 157 -5.40 -8.49 -6.55
CA MET A 157 -6.63 -7.87 -6.99
C MET A 157 -7.69 -8.93 -7.21
N ILE A 158 -8.85 -8.75 -6.60
CA ILE A 158 -9.93 -9.73 -6.56
C ILE A 158 -11.16 -9.13 -7.23
N ASP A 159 -11.66 -9.85 -8.23
CA ASP A 159 -12.94 -9.59 -8.87
C ASP A 159 -13.96 -10.62 -8.36
N VAL A 160 -15.05 -10.14 -7.78
CA VAL A 160 -16.12 -10.98 -7.24
C VAL A 160 -17.14 -11.23 -8.34
N ASN A 161 -17.38 -12.51 -8.65
CA ASN A 161 -18.30 -12.90 -9.72
C ASN A 161 -19.68 -12.26 -9.53
N GLU A 162 -20.30 -11.91 -10.63
CA GLU A 162 -21.69 -11.41 -10.61
C GLU A 162 -22.69 -12.51 -10.30
N GLY A 163 -23.79 -12.14 -9.67
CA GLY A 163 -24.91 -13.02 -9.41
C GLY A 163 -25.55 -12.83 -8.05
N PRO A 164 -26.81 -13.29 -7.89
CA PRO A 164 -27.52 -13.16 -6.63
C PRO A 164 -26.80 -13.87 -5.47
N GLY A 165 -26.51 -13.12 -4.39
CA GLY A 165 -25.88 -13.66 -3.17
C GLY A 165 -24.42 -14.06 -3.29
N VAL A 166 -23.73 -13.78 -4.41
CA VAL A 166 -22.31 -14.14 -4.59
C VAL A 166 -21.41 -13.30 -3.69
N ARG A 167 -21.69 -12.00 -3.54
CA ARG A 167 -20.93 -11.11 -2.63
C ARG A 167 -21.03 -11.55 -1.17
N GLU A 168 -22.18 -12.01 -0.72
CA GLU A 168 -22.39 -12.56 0.62
C GLU A 168 -21.62 -13.88 0.81
N LYS A 169 -21.64 -14.75 -0.20
CA LYS A 169 -20.85 -15.99 -0.20
C LYS A 169 -19.34 -15.68 -0.13
N PHE A 170 -18.86 -14.71 -0.90
CA PHE A 170 -17.48 -14.27 -0.86
C PHE A 170 -17.10 -13.75 0.54
N LYS A 171 -17.89 -12.85 1.13
CA LYS A 171 -17.66 -12.35 2.49
C LYS A 171 -17.63 -13.48 3.51
N LYS A 172 -18.56 -14.45 3.41
CA LYS A 172 -18.59 -15.62 4.27
C LYS A 172 -17.31 -16.46 4.13
N GLN A 173 -16.86 -16.69 2.91
CA GLN A 173 -15.61 -17.43 2.64
C GLN A 173 -14.38 -16.71 3.26
N ILE A 174 -14.30 -15.39 3.14
CA ILE A 174 -13.24 -14.62 3.79
C ILE A 174 -13.30 -14.75 5.32
N SER A 175 -14.49 -14.67 5.92
CA SER A 175 -14.67 -14.83 7.37
C SER A 175 -14.23 -16.21 7.85
N LEU A 176 -14.62 -17.27 7.15
CA LEU A 176 -14.19 -18.63 7.45
C LEU A 176 -12.67 -18.80 7.30
N GLY A 177 -12.07 -18.13 6.29
CA GLY A 177 -10.63 -18.08 6.15
C GLY A 177 -9.93 -17.42 7.34
N ILE A 178 -10.49 -16.34 7.88
CA ILE A 178 -9.98 -15.65 9.08
C ILE A 178 -10.10 -16.55 10.33
N GLU A 179 -11.22 -17.24 10.50
CA GLU A 179 -11.43 -18.17 11.60
C GLU A 179 -10.42 -19.33 11.54
N ASN A 180 -10.17 -19.87 10.35
CA ASN A 180 -9.15 -20.88 10.14
C ASN A 180 -7.75 -20.36 10.43
N ASP A 181 -7.40 -19.15 10.00
CA ASP A 181 -6.11 -18.53 10.32
C ASP A 181 -5.90 -18.37 11.83
N LYS A 182 -6.95 -18.00 12.57
CA LYS A 182 -6.95 -17.94 14.04
C LYS A 182 -6.76 -19.32 14.67
N LYS A 183 -7.50 -20.32 14.19
CA LYS A 183 -7.41 -21.72 14.66
C LYS A 183 -5.99 -22.28 14.49
N LEU A 184 -5.36 -22.02 13.33
CA LEU A 184 -4.01 -22.47 13.01
C LEU A 184 -2.93 -21.56 13.62
N LYS A 185 -3.28 -20.49 14.30
CA LYS A 185 -2.38 -19.49 14.88
C LYS A 185 -1.34 -19.00 13.86
N ASN A 186 -1.82 -18.71 12.64
CA ASN A 186 -0.97 -18.16 11.60
C ASN A 186 -0.41 -16.80 12.02
N ASP A 187 0.86 -16.54 11.72
CA ASP A 187 1.63 -15.37 12.16
C ASP A 187 1.73 -14.24 11.13
N TYR A 188 1.08 -14.40 9.98
CA TYR A 188 1.10 -13.38 8.93
C TYR A 188 -0.03 -12.36 9.08
N ILE A 189 0.17 -11.20 8.50
CA ILE A 189 -0.84 -10.14 8.43
C ILE A 189 -1.42 -10.10 7.03
N ARG A 190 -2.77 -10.12 6.94
CA ARG A 190 -3.51 -9.97 5.70
C ARG A 190 -4.53 -8.85 5.87
N VAL A 191 -4.43 -7.83 5.04
CA VAL A 191 -5.36 -6.71 5.05
C VAL A 191 -6.16 -6.65 3.76
N MET A 192 -7.42 -6.24 3.87
CA MET A 192 -8.34 -6.10 2.76
C MET A 192 -8.70 -4.64 2.57
N TYR A 193 -8.61 -4.19 1.34
CA TYR A 193 -9.08 -2.87 0.91
C TYR A 193 -10.14 -3.01 -0.17
N MET A 194 -11.04 -2.04 -0.22
CA MET A 194 -12.05 -1.91 -1.27
C MET A 194 -11.81 -0.61 -2.03
N PRO A 195 -11.80 -0.60 -3.36
CA PRO A 195 -11.68 0.62 -4.12
C PRO A 195 -12.90 1.52 -3.88
N PHE A 196 -12.67 2.80 -3.61
CA PHE A 196 -13.70 3.81 -3.52
C PHE A 196 -13.94 4.48 -4.89
N TYR A 197 -12.85 4.74 -5.61
CA TYR A 197 -12.85 5.11 -7.03
C TYR A 197 -11.52 4.72 -7.69
N GLY A 198 -11.54 4.64 -9.02
CA GLY A 198 -10.34 4.38 -9.82
C GLY A 198 -9.74 2.99 -9.63
N GLY A 199 -10.56 1.98 -9.34
CA GLY A 199 -10.07 0.64 -9.04
C GLY A 199 -9.06 0.10 -10.05
N VAL A 200 -7.98 -0.51 -9.55
CA VAL A 200 -6.98 -1.20 -10.38
C VAL A 200 -7.65 -2.41 -11.03
N ALA A 201 -7.52 -2.52 -12.36
CA ALA A 201 -8.02 -3.65 -13.13
C ALA A 201 -9.51 -3.99 -12.90
N ASN A 202 -10.34 -3.01 -12.50
CA ASN A 202 -11.76 -3.20 -12.16
C ASN A 202 -12.01 -4.17 -10.99
N ALA A 203 -11.05 -4.32 -10.09
CA ALA A 203 -11.18 -5.19 -8.93
C ALA A 203 -12.23 -4.68 -7.93
N ASP A 204 -12.98 -5.60 -7.33
CA ASP A 204 -13.87 -5.31 -6.20
C ASP A 204 -13.10 -5.14 -4.88
N TYR A 205 -11.98 -5.85 -4.73
CA TYR A 205 -11.14 -5.81 -3.53
C TYR A 205 -9.65 -5.92 -3.89
N MET A 206 -8.83 -5.35 -3.02
CA MET A 206 -7.39 -5.57 -3.00
C MET A 206 -7.01 -6.23 -1.68
N MET A 207 -6.49 -7.45 -1.75
CA MET A 207 -5.93 -8.15 -0.61
C MET A 207 -4.41 -7.93 -0.58
N ILE A 208 -3.91 -7.50 0.56
CA ILE A 208 -2.47 -7.31 0.79
C ILE A 208 -2.03 -8.31 1.87
N VAL A 209 -1.05 -9.11 1.55
CA VAL A 209 -0.36 -9.98 2.52
C VAL A 209 1.04 -9.42 2.75
N LEU A 210 1.38 -9.22 4.01
CA LEU A 210 2.64 -8.60 4.44
C LEU A 210 3.68 -9.67 4.78
N GLY A 211 4.92 -9.41 4.45
CA GLY A 211 6.08 -10.25 4.75
C GLY A 211 7.33 -9.41 5.01
N LYS A 212 8.35 -9.99 5.62
CA LYS A 212 9.65 -9.34 5.84
C LYS A 212 10.42 -9.19 4.54
N SER A 213 10.36 -10.24 3.71
CA SER A 213 10.96 -10.30 2.38
C SER A 213 10.13 -11.19 1.46
N ARG A 214 10.43 -11.15 0.15
CA ARG A 214 9.83 -12.04 -0.84
C ARG A 214 10.06 -13.51 -0.51
N ALA A 215 11.29 -13.87 -0.13
CA ALA A 215 11.65 -15.24 0.23
C ALA A 215 10.88 -15.73 1.47
N ASP A 216 10.82 -14.91 2.52
CA ASP A 216 10.07 -15.18 3.74
C ASP A 216 8.58 -15.42 3.44
N TYR A 217 7.99 -14.55 2.63
CA TYR A 217 6.59 -14.69 2.22
C TYR A 217 6.29 -16.02 1.53
N TYR A 218 7.09 -16.41 0.53
CA TYR A 218 6.84 -17.66 -0.22
C TYR A 218 7.13 -18.91 0.59
N THR A 219 8.12 -18.89 1.48
CA THR A 219 8.36 -19.97 2.44
C THR A 219 7.18 -20.14 3.38
N SER A 220 6.72 -19.04 4.00
CA SER A 220 5.54 -19.05 4.88
C SER A 220 4.27 -19.44 4.13
N LEU A 221 4.11 -19.06 2.86
CA LEU A 221 2.96 -19.44 2.04
C LEU A 221 2.90 -20.96 1.85
N GLN A 222 4.04 -21.60 1.59
CA GLN A 222 4.11 -23.05 1.44
C GLN A 222 3.72 -23.75 2.75
N GLU A 223 4.28 -23.32 3.88
CA GLU A 223 3.95 -23.87 5.20
C GLU A 223 2.45 -23.73 5.54
N ARG A 224 1.87 -22.55 5.26
CA ARG A 224 0.43 -22.31 5.45
C ARG A 224 -0.42 -23.19 4.54
N SER A 225 0.00 -23.36 3.28
CA SER A 225 -0.69 -24.23 2.32
C SER A 225 -0.72 -25.67 2.81
N ASP A 226 0.40 -26.16 3.33
CA ASP A 226 0.49 -27.53 3.82
C ASP A 226 -0.34 -27.76 5.08
N LYS A 227 -0.35 -26.81 6.02
CA LYS A 227 -1.24 -26.82 7.19
C LYS A 227 -2.73 -26.84 6.77
N ARG A 228 -3.11 -26.05 5.77
CA ARG A 228 -4.50 -25.98 5.27
C ARG A 228 -4.91 -27.26 4.55
N LYS A 229 -4.03 -27.85 3.75
CA LYS A 229 -4.32 -29.12 3.08
C LYS A 229 -4.59 -30.27 4.07
N ALA A 230 -3.96 -30.21 5.25
CA ALA A 230 -4.17 -31.16 6.32
C ALA A 230 -5.47 -30.91 7.14
N ASP A 231 -6.12 -29.76 6.95
CA ASP A 231 -7.34 -29.39 7.66
C ASP A 231 -8.57 -29.79 6.83
N GLU A 232 -9.26 -30.85 7.25
CA GLU A 232 -10.46 -31.37 6.55
C GLU A 232 -11.62 -30.34 6.56
N GLU A 233 -11.78 -29.58 7.64
CA GLU A 233 -12.79 -28.54 7.73
C GLU A 233 -12.53 -27.41 6.72
N TRP A 234 -11.27 -26.96 6.59
CA TRP A 234 -10.89 -26.00 5.57
C TRP A 234 -11.21 -26.49 4.15
N ASN A 235 -10.89 -27.74 3.86
CA ASN A 235 -11.14 -28.32 2.54
C ASN A 235 -12.65 -28.42 2.22
N SER A 236 -13.51 -28.56 3.24
CA SER A 236 -14.96 -28.56 3.07
C SER A 236 -15.55 -27.17 2.77
N ILE A 237 -14.81 -26.09 3.13
CA ILE A 237 -15.23 -24.70 3.01
C ILE A 237 -14.88 -24.11 1.63
N GLN A 238 -14.00 -24.74 0.85
CA GLN A 238 -13.60 -24.23 -0.46
C GLN A 238 -14.79 -24.12 -1.39
N VAL A 239 -15.41 -22.96 -1.36
CA VAL A 239 -16.45 -22.58 -2.32
C VAL A 239 -15.73 -22.10 -3.58
N SER A 240 -15.56 -23.00 -4.54
CA SER A 240 -15.10 -22.64 -5.87
C SER A 240 -16.03 -21.61 -6.51
N ASN A 241 -15.44 -20.67 -7.28
CA ASN A 241 -16.14 -19.79 -8.22
C ASN A 241 -16.94 -18.60 -7.65
N VAL A 242 -16.58 -18.04 -6.50
CA VAL A 242 -17.18 -16.79 -6.02
C VAL A 242 -16.38 -15.55 -6.44
N ALA A 243 -15.08 -15.72 -6.71
CA ALA A 243 -14.19 -14.63 -7.13
C ALA A 243 -12.99 -15.16 -7.93
N SER A 244 -12.39 -14.27 -8.71
CA SER A 244 -11.17 -14.50 -9.49
C SER A 244 -10.06 -13.58 -9.01
N TRP A 245 -8.82 -14.05 -9.00
CA TRP A 245 -7.64 -13.23 -8.85
C TRP A 245 -7.23 -12.74 -10.23
N ILE A 246 -7.32 -11.43 -10.45
CA ILE A 246 -7.14 -10.83 -11.77
C ILE A 246 -5.77 -10.20 -11.97
N LEU A 247 -5.10 -9.83 -10.88
CA LEU A 247 -3.75 -9.28 -10.88
C LEU A 247 -3.07 -9.62 -9.57
N GLU A 248 -1.81 -10.03 -9.66
CA GLU A 248 -0.96 -10.27 -8.51
C GLU A 248 0.37 -9.55 -8.70
N GLU A 249 0.80 -8.80 -7.70
CA GLU A 249 2.04 -8.03 -7.72
C GLU A 249 2.86 -8.27 -6.45
N ASP A 250 4.15 -8.56 -6.64
CA ASP A 250 5.14 -8.55 -5.57
C ASP A 250 5.69 -7.13 -5.44
N ILE A 251 5.61 -6.57 -4.26
CA ILE A 251 5.86 -5.16 -4.01
C ILE A 251 6.84 -5.00 -2.86
N MET A 252 7.82 -4.13 -3.04
CA MET A 252 8.70 -3.63 -1.99
C MET A 252 8.19 -2.27 -1.52
N ILE A 253 8.17 -2.08 -0.19
CA ILE A 253 7.84 -0.78 0.40
C ILE A 253 9.11 -0.02 0.74
N HIS A 254 9.08 1.28 0.48
CA HIS A 254 10.10 2.26 0.85
C HIS A 254 9.44 3.33 1.75
N TYR A 255 10.02 3.54 2.94
CA TYR A 255 9.57 4.53 3.92
C TYR A 255 10.48 5.74 3.94
#